data_40bf9a677e7bcf146a1cf1311e563c2a
#
_entry.id   40bf9a677e7bcf146a1cf1311e563c2a
#
_cell.length_a   1.000
_cell.length_b   1.000
_cell.length_c   1.000
_cell.angle_alpha   90.00
_cell.angle_beta   90.00
_cell.angle_gamma   90.00
#
_symmetry.space_group_name_H-M   'P 1'
#
loop_
_entity.id
_entity.type
_entity.pdbx_description
1 polymer ?
#
loop_
_entity_poly.entity_id
_entity_poly.type
_entity_poly.pdbx_seq_one_letter_code
_entity_poly.pdbx_strand_id
1 'polypeptide(L)'
;MAITPTINSVHGRLRSVTDTDPGAQAEISETVPARRRWSIKSIFFHLVTDGTVANRHVSLIIDDGANDLWKITCSSAHPASCDTTYSFAQIAATEALVNCACFHPLPTLSLPAGARIRTATSLLKAGGE
;
A
#
# COMPACT_ATOMS: atom_id res chain seq x y z
N MET A 1 0.61 23.02 -25.98
CA MET A 1 1.79 23.13 -25.10
C MET A 1 1.66 22.09 -24.02
N ALA A 2 2.58 21.16 -23.99
CA ALA A 2 2.61 20.22 -22.89
C ALA A 2 2.95 20.98 -21.61
N ILE A 3 2.04 21.04 -20.69
CA ILE A 3 2.34 21.52 -19.35
C ILE A 3 3.21 20.44 -18.73
N THR A 4 4.51 20.62 -18.82
CA THR A 4 5.41 19.87 -17.95
C THR A 4 4.94 20.14 -16.54
N PRO A 5 4.63 19.12 -15.74
CA PRO A 5 4.15 19.34 -14.42
C PRO A 5 5.19 20.20 -13.69
N THR A 6 4.82 21.42 -13.46
CA THR A 6 5.57 22.42 -12.70
C THR A 6 5.75 22.04 -11.24
N ILE A 7 5.53 20.80 -10.94
CA ILE A 7 5.83 20.19 -9.66
C ILE A 7 7.30 19.74 -9.59
N ASN A 8 8.09 20.17 -10.53
CA ASN A 8 9.55 20.21 -10.44
C ASN A 8 9.96 21.42 -9.60
N SER A 9 9.72 21.32 -8.34
CA SER A 9 10.22 22.24 -7.36
C SER A 9 11.38 21.62 -6.60
N VAL A 10 11.96 22.34 -5.70
CA VAL A 10 12.93 21.82 -4.73
C VAL A 10 12.43 20.59 -3.96
N HIS A 11 11.13 20.36 -3.97
CA HIS A 11 10.48 19.23 -3.31
C HIS A 11 10.35 17.97 -4.20
N GLY A 12 10.81 18.05 -5.45
CA GLY A 12 10.77 16.95 -6.38
C GLY A 12 9.51 16.95 -7.25
N ARG A 13 9.33 15.88 -7.98
CA ARG A 13 8.25 15.68 -8.96
C ARG A 13 7.19 14.75 -8.39
N LEU A 14 5.92 15.16 -8.48
CA LEU A 14 4.82 14.25 -8.20
C LEU A 14 4.75 13.17 -9.28
N ARG A 15 4.71 11.93 -8.85
CA ARG A 15 4.70 10.78 -9.74
C ARG A 15 3.80 9.69 -9.19
N SER A 16 3.09 9.03 -10.08
CA SER A 16 2.43 7.76 -9.78
C SER A 16 3.36 6.61 -10.15
N VAL A 17 3.47 5.64 -9.26
CA VAL A 17 4.11 4.36 -9.51
C VAL A 17 3.03 3.30 -9.40
N THR A 18 2.83 2.56 -10.47
CA THR A 18 1.88 1.46 -10.50
C THR A 18 2.67 0.16 -10.63
N ASP A 19 2.49 -0.73 -9.68
CA ASP A 19 3.07 -2.06 -9.74
C ASP A 19 2.17 -3.00 -10.55
N THR A 20 2.74 -4.09 -11.00
CA THR A 20 2.01 -5.17 -11.65
C THR A 20 1.31 -5.99 -10.59
N ASP A 21 0.10 -6.46 -10.90
CA ASP A 21 -0.61 -7.42 -10.07
C ASP A 21 0.29 -8.65 -9.83
N PRO A 22 0.64 -8.96 -8.60
CA PRO A 22 1.53 -10.07 -8.29
C PRO A 22 0.88 -11.44 -8.52
N GLY A 23 -0.40 -11.47 -8.85
CA GLY A 23 -1.17 -12.70 -9.01
C GLY A 23 -1.74 -13.25 -7.71
N ALA A 24 -2.55 -14.28 -7.85
CA ALA A 24 -3.24 -14.92 -6.73
C ALA A 24 -2.29 -15.36 -5.61
N GLN A 25 -2.65 -15.08 -4.39
CA GLN A 25 -1.94 -15.51 -3.17
C GLN A 25 -0.53 -14.93 -3.01
N ALA A 26 -0.20 -13.87 -3.73
CA ALA A 26 1.06 -13.16 -3.62
C ALA A 26 0.87 -11.76 -3.01
N GLU A 27 1.90 -11.27 -2.37
CA GLU A 27 1.92 -9.95 -1.74
C GLU A 27 2.57 -8.93 -2.68
N ILE A 28 2.16 -7.67 -2.55
CA ILE A 28 2.76 -6.56 -3.27
C ILE A 28 4.10 -6.20 -2.62
N SER A 29 5.09 -5.89 -3.44
CA SER A 29 6.39 -5.38 -2.98
C SER A 29 6.98 -4.43 -4.02
N GLU A 30 7.21 -3.19 -3.63
CA GLU A 30 7.80 -2.16 -4.47
C GLU A 30 9.04 -1.59 -3.79
N THR A 31 10.14 -1.48 -4.55
CA THR A 31 11.43 -1.01 -4.02
C THR A 31 11.77 0.34 -4.61
N VAL A 32 12.21 1.27 -3.78
CA VAL A 32 12.73 2.57 -4.23
C VAL A 32 13.98 2.34 -5.08
N PRO A 33 14.00 2.78 -6.35
CA PRO A 33 15.13 2.55 -7.24
C PRO A 33 16.43 3.19 -6.74
N ALA A 34 17.55 2.67 -7.24
CA ALA A 34 18.86 3.25 -6.98
C ALA A 34 18.89 4.74 -7.35
N ARG A 35 19.59 5.53 -6.52
CA ARG A 35 19.73 6.98 -6.70
C ARG A 35 18.42 7.77 -6.66
N ARG A 36 17.36 7.19 -6.11
CA ARG A 36 16.07 7.85 -5.93
C ARG A 36 15.74 7.98 -4.45
N ARG A 37 14.87 8.92 -4.16
CA ARG A 37 14.23 9.10 -2.87
C ARG A 37 12.77 9.37 -3.11
N TRP A 38 11.89 8.68 -2.39
CA TRP A 38 10.45 8.87 -2.50
C TRP A 38 9.91 9.52 -1.24
N SER A 39 9.13 10.57 -1.42
CA SER A 39 8.27 11.12 -0.39
C SER A 39 6.85 10.61 -0.65
N ILE A 40 6.39 9.70 0.16
CA ILE A 40 5.11 9.02 -0.05
C ILE A 40 3.98 9.96 0.31
N LYS A 41 3.02 10.12 -0.60
CA LYS A 41 1.82 10.94 -0.39
C LYS A 41 0.60 10.08 -0.14
N SER A 42 0.44 9.03 -0.92
CA SER A 42 -0.63 8.05 -0.75
C SER A 42 -0.22 6.72 -1.34
N ILE A 43 -0.81 5.67 -0.81
CA ILE A 43 -0.70 4.30 -1.32
C ILE A 43 -2.11 3.75 -1.38
N PHE A 44 -2.47 3.09 -2.46
CA PHE A 44 -3.71 2.33 -2.52
C PHE A 44 -3.53 1.03 -3.30
N PHE A 45 -4.25 0.02 -2.92
CA PHE A 45 -4.27 -1.27 -3.59
C PHE A 45 -5.61 -1.98 -3.34
N HIS A 46 -5.87 -3.01 -4.12
CA HIS A 46 -7.04 -3.86 -3.99
C HIS A 46 -6.66 -5.21 -3.40
N LEU A 47 -7.55 -5.76 -2.59
CA LEU A 47 -7.53 -7.17 -2.23
C LEU A 47 -8.89 -7.76 -2.59
N VAL A 48 -8.86 -8.76 -3.45
CA VAL A 48 -10.05 -9.52 -3.88
C VAL A 48 -10.00 -10.87 -3.21
N THR A 49 -11.12 -11.34 -2.69
CA THR A 49 -11.22 -12.64 -2.05
C THR A 49 -12.38 -13.45 -2.62
N ASP A 50 -12.19 -14.74 -2.70
CA ASP A 50 -13.23 -15.71 -3.04
C ASP A 50 -14.16 -16.00 -1.83
N GLY A 51 -15.02 -17.01 -1.96
CA GLY A 51 -15.95 -17.41 -0.90
C GLY A 51 -15.32 -18.10 0.30
N THR A 52 -14.01 -18.31 0.33
CA THR A 52 -13.33 -18.96 1.45
C THR A 52 -13.31 -18.04 2.66
N VAL A 53 -13.94 -18.46 3.73
CA VAL A 53 -13.96 -17.69 4.99
C VAL A 53 -12.62 -17.85 5.70
N ALA A 54 -11.96 -16.73 5.96
CA ALA A 54 -10.72 -16.66 6.72
C ALA A 54 -10.61 -15.31 7.43
N ASN A 55 -9.91 -15.29 8.55
CA ASN A 55 -9.70 -14.07 9.33
C ASN A 55 -8.45 -13.32 8.80
N ARG A 56 -8.61 -12.65 7.66
CA ARG A 56 -7.52 -11.95 6.98
C ARG A 56 -7.38 -10.52 7.48
N HIS A 57 -6.19 -10.17 7.92
CA HIS A 57 -5.85 -8.79 8.26
C HIS A 57 -4.71 -8.31 7.34
N VAL A 58 -4.95 -7.22 6.65
CA VAL A 58 -3.96 -6.62 5.75
C VAL A 58 -3.01 -5.74 6.55
N SER A 59 -1.73 -5.87 6.29
CA SER A 59 -0.69 -4.98 6.82
C SER A 59 0.03 -4.27 5.68
N LEU A 60 0.31 -2.99 5.87
CA LEU A 60 1.25 -2.24 5.05
C LEU A 60 2.55 -2.10 5.83
N ILE A 61 3.67 -2.42 5.20
CA ILE A 61 4.98 -2.44 5.82
C ILE A 61 5.94 -1.61 4.97
N ILE A 62 6.70 -0.77 5.62
CA ILE A 62 7.84 -0.07 5.04
C ILE A 62 9.10 -0.63 5.68
N ASP A 63 10.04 -1.11 4.89
CA ASP A 63 11.30 -1.65 5.38
C ASP A 63 12.51 -1.09 4.61
N ASP A 64 13.70 -1.36 5.11
CA ASP A 64 14.97 -0.96 4.48
C ASP A 64 15.60 -2.07 3.64
N GLY A 65 14.87 -3.15 3.41
CA GLY A 65 15.35 -4.36 2.77
C GLY A 65 15.77 -5.46 3.75
N ALA A 66 15.89 -5.14 5.04
CA ALA A 66 16.26 -6.06 6.10
C ALA A 66 15.36 -5.95 7.34
N ASN A 67 15.02 -4.73 7.74
CA ASN A 67 14.26 -4.45 8.95
C ASN A 67 13.02 -3.63 8.64
N ASP A 68 11.91 -3.93 9.31
CA ASP A 68 10.69 -3.13 9.24
C ASP A 68 10.93 -1.78 9.92
N LEU A 69 10.73 -0.70 9.18
CA LEU A 69 10.85 0.68 9.68
C LEU A 69 9.51 1.21 10.17
N TRP A 70 8.44 0.78 9.55
CA TRP A 70 7.07 1.17 9.89
C TRP A 70 6.10 0.09 9.43
N LYS A 71 5.09 -0.15 10.25
CA LYS A 71 4.05 -1.13 9.96
C LYS A 71 2.72 -0.67 10.54
N ILE A 72 1.67 -0.86 9.75
CA ILE A 72 0.29 -0.79 10.24
C ILE A 72 -0.47 -2.03 9.80
N THR A 73 -1.25 -2.59 10.70
CA THR A 73 -2.15 -3.71 10.42
C THR A 73 -3.58 -3.22 10.56
N CYS A 74 -4.40 -3.48 9.54
CA CYS A 74 -5.81 -3.17 9.57
C CYS A 74 -6.51 -3.98 10.66
N SER A 75 -7.22 -3.32 11.56
CA SER A 75 -7.93 -3.98 12.65
C SER A 75 -9.16 -4.72 12.16
N SER A 76 -9.78 -4.23 11.08
CA SER A 76 -10.93 -4.88 10.45
C SER A 76 -10.47 -6.05 9.58
N ALA A 77 -11.07 -7.22 9.80
CA ALA A 77 -10.81 -8.38 8.96
C ALA A 77 -11.39 -8.18 7.55
N HIS A 78 -10.64 -8.59 6.54
CA HIS A 78 -11.11 -8.58 5.15
C HIS A 78 -12.13 -9.71 4.94
N PRO A 79 -13.36 -9.41 4.50
CA PRO A 79 -14.40 -10.42 4.31
C PRO A 79 -14.11 -11.38 3.17
N ALA A 80 -14.76 -12.53 3.18
CA ALA A 80 -14.83 -13.41 2.02
C ALA A 80 -15.72 -12.79 0.92
N SER A 81 -15.50 -13.19 -0.33
CA SER A 81 -16.24 -12.70 -1.49
C SER A 81 -16.30 -11.16 -1.57
N CYS A 82 -15.20 -10.51 -1.28
CA CYS A 82 -15.14 -9.04 -1.23
C CYS A 82 -13.95 -8.52 -2.02
N ASP A 83 -14.19 -7.43 -2.75
CA ASP A 83 -13.16 -6.59 -3.36
C ASP A 83 -13.06 -5.31 -2.53
N THR A 84 -11.96 -5.15 -1.82
CA THR A 84 -11.75 -3.99 -0.95
C THR A 84 -10.57 -3.17 -1.45
N THR A 85 -10.79 -1.87 -1.63
CA THR A 85 -9.72 -0.90 -1.85
C THR A 85 -9.16 -0.45 -0.50
N TYR A 86 -7.87 -0.65 -0.30
CA TYR A 86 -7.12 -0.14 0.84
C TYR A 86 -6.41 1.14 0.43
N SER A 87 -6.68 2.22 1.16
CA SER A 87 -6.12 3.55 0.89
C SER A 87 -5.41 4.08 2.11
N PHE A 88 -4.17 4.49 1.94
CA PHE A 88 -3.31 5.09 2.96
C PHE A 88 -2.91 6.48 2.50
N ALA A 89 -3.23 7.49 3.27
CA ALA A 89 -2.91 8.88 2.94
C ALA A 89 -2.61 9.70 4.19
N GLN A 90 -1.80 10.74 4.04
CA GLN A 90 -1.38 11.58 5.18
C GLN A 90 -2.55 12.31 5.86
N ILE A 91 -3.61 12.57 5.12
CA ILE A 91 -4.80 13.29 5.61
C ILE A 91 -5.97 12.35 5.92
N ALA A 92 -5.77 11.04 5.83
CA ALA A 92 -6.81 10.09 6.17
C ALA A 92 -7.15 10.17 7.66
N ALA A 93 -8.41 10.01 7.96
CA ALA A 93 -8.89 9.84 9.34
C ALA A 93 -8.47 8.47 9.90
N THR A 94 -8.93 8.15 11.09
CA THR A 94 -8.77 6.81 11.67
C THR A 94 -9.35 5.74 10.76
N GLU A 95 -8.87 4.51 10.92
CA GLU A 95 -9.33 3.36 10.15
C GLU A 95 -10.86 3.31 10.05
N ALA A 96 -11.33 3.17 8.83
CA ALA A 96 -12.74 2.95 8.54
C ALA A 96 -12.88 1.93 7.40
N LEU A 97 -13.65 0.89 7.62
CA LEU A 97 -14.08 -0.05 6.59
C LEU A 97 -15.53 0.23 6.25
N VAL A 98 -15.76 0.86 5.11
CA VAL A 98 -17.10 1.23 4.66
C VAL A 98 -17.26 0.84 3.19
N ASN A 99 -18.29 0.06 2.88
CA ASN A 99 -18.65 -0.30 1.51
C ASN A 99 -17.46 -0.82 0.68
N CYS A 100 -16.70 -1.77 1.21
CA CYS A 100 -15.52 -2.33 0.55
C CYS A 100 -14.40 -1.30 0.28
N ALA A 101 -14.29 -0.29 1.10
CA ALA A 101 -13.17 0.63 1.13
C ALA A 101 -12.60 0.74 2.54
N CYS A 102 -11.30 0.63 2.67
CA CYS A 102 -10.61 0.74 3.94
C CYS A 102 -9.62 1.91 3.88
N PHE A 103 -9.71 2.82 4.86
CA PHE A 103 -8.90 4.03 4.92
C PHE A 103 -8.00 4.00 6.14
N HIS A 104 -6.75 4.38 5.95
CA HIS A 104 -5.77 4.49 7.03
C HIS A 104 -4.96 5.78 6.93
N PRO A 105 -4.55 6.36 8.07
CA PRO A 105 -3.57 7.44 8.06
C PRO A 105 -2.20 6.89 7.68
N LEU A 106 -1.45 7.69 6.92
CA LEU A 106 -0.06 7.43 6.55
C LEU A 106 0.81 8.54 7.14
N PRO A 107 1.87 8.25 7.90
CA PRO A 107 2.78 9.27 8.38
C PRO A 107 3.59 9.87 7.24
N THR A 108 4.24 10.99 7.48
CA THR A 108 5.20 11.55 6.53
C THR A 108 6.39 10.62 6.41
N LEU A 109 6.58 10.05 5.22
CA LEU A 109 7.64 9.09 4.93
C LEU A 109 8.52 9.60 3.81
N SER A 110 9.83 9.64 4.06
CA SER A 110 10.85 9.89 3.07
C SER A 110 11.74 8.65 2.96
N LEU A 111 11.59 7.94 1.86
CA LEU A 111 12.21 6.63 1.67
C LEU A 111 13.46 6.75 0.79
N PRO A 112 14.64 6.34 1.28
CA PRO A 112 15.86 6.30 0.48
C PRO A 112 15.82 5.13 -0.52
N ALA A 113 16.77 5.14 -1.45
CA ALA A 113 16.98 4.02 -2.37
C ALA A 113 17.13 2.70 -1.58
N GLY A 114 16.52 1.64 -2.08
CA GLY A 114 16.54 0.33 -1.45
C GLY A 114 15.46 0.09 -0.39
N ALA A 115 14.77 1.13 0.08
CA ALA A 115 13.60 0.95 0.93
C ALA A 115 12.47 0.28 0.15
N ARG A 116 11.68 -0.55 0.83
CA ARG A 116 10.56 -1.27 0.21
C ARG A 116 9.24 -0.88 0.85
N ILE A 117 8.21 -0.83 0.02
CA ILE A 117 6.82 -0.76 0.40
C ILE A 117 6.23 -2.13 0.07
N ARG A 118 5.69 -2.82 1.05
CA ARG A 118 5.11 -4.13 0.84
C ARG A 118 3.85 -4.36 1.66
N THR A 119 3.04 -5.30 1.21
CA THR A 119 1.91 -5.79 1.97
C THR A 119 2.26 -7.12 2.65
N ALA A 120 1.53 -7.45 3.70
CA ALA A 120 1.50 -8.76 4.32
C ALA A 120 0.08 -9.02 4.82
N THR A 121 -0.53 -10.07 4.34
CA THR A 121 -1.91 -10.39 4.66
C THR A 121 -1.97 -11.73 5.37
N SER A 122 -2.50 -11.75 6.57
CA SER A 122 -2.69 -13.01 7.30
C SER A 122 -3.66 -13.91 6.51
N LEU A 123 -3.31 -15.18 6.41
CA LEU A 123 -4.13 -16.19 5.72
C LEU A 123 -4.45 -15.84 4.26
N LEU A 124 -3.58 -15.09 3.56
CA LEU A 124 -3.79 -14.72 2.16
C LEU A 124 -4.00 -15.95 1.27
N LYS A 125 -3.26 -17.02 1.50
CA LYS A 125 -3.37 -18.28 0.73
C LYS A 125 -4.71 -19.00 0.87
N ALA A 126 -5.58 -18.53 1.75
CA ALA A 126 -6.94 -19.04 1.87
C ALA A 126 -7.89 -18.21 0.99
N GLY A 127 -7.71 -18.25 -0.34
CA GLY A 127 -8.59 -17.60 -1.31
C GLY A 127 -8.45 -16.09 -1.45
N GLY A 128 -7.24 -15.55 -1.34
CA GLY A 128 -6.94 -14.14 -1.61
C GLY A 128 -6.25 -13.96 -2.97
N GLU A 129 -6.55 -12.88 -3.67
CA GLU A 129 -5.93 -12.41 -4.91
C GLU A 129 -5.50 -10.95 -4.79
#